data_9430882d4b1f5181d400ccbb466c937d
#
_entry.id   9430882d4b1f5181d400ccbb466c937d
#
_cell.length_a   1.000
_cell.length_b   1.000
_cell.length_c   1.000
_cell.angle_alpha   90.00
_cell.angle_beta   90.00
_cell.angle_gamma   90.00
#
_symmetry.space_group_name_H-M   'P 1'
#
loop_
_entity.id
_entity.type
_entity.pdbx_description
1 polymer ?
#
loop_
_entity_poly.entity_id
_entity_poly.type
_entity_poly.pdbx_seq_one_letter_code
_entity_poly.pdbx_strand_id
1 'polypeptide(L)'
;MIAEAHCMLQDDMDAALKYLNMTKIRAGIRLYDKHTWKRVREEIMAERGRELFGEFQRKFDLVRWGTWYERTESETRSVALKTNILPCHRYYPIPAVQVAYSGYALDNKEYEQYGVQ
;
A
#
# COMPACT_ATOMS: atom_id res chain seq x y z
N MET A 1 7.32 -7.66 7.04
CA MET A 1 6.89 -8.85 6.26
C MET A 1 6.35 -9.97 7.17
N ILE A 2 7.14 -10.58 8.11
CA ILE A 2 6.65 -11.71 8.94
C ILE A 2 5.44 -11.31 9.80
N ALA A 3 5.51 -10.19 10.53
CA ALA A 3 4.37 -9.67 11.30
C ALA A 3 3.09 -9.50 10.45
N GLU A 4 3.26 -9.03 9.21
CA GLU A 4 2.16 -8.87 8.28
C GLU A 4 1.57 -10.22 7.83
N ALA A 5 2.42 -11.23 7.58
CA ALA A 5 1.97 -12.56 7.21
C ALA A 5 1.08 -13.17 8.31
N HIS A 6 1.55 -13.18 9.56
CA HIS A 6 0.73 -13.63 10.71
C HIS A 6 -0.57 -12.83 10.85
N CYS A 7 -0.51 -11.52 10.62
CA CYS A 7 -1.69 -10.67 10.68
C CYS A 7 -2.70 -10.97 9.56
N MET A 8 -2.24 -11.30 8.37
CA MET A 8 -3.11 -11.65 7.24
C MET A 8 -3.73 -13.05 7.39
N LEU A 9 -2.96 -14.01 7.90
CA LEU A 9 -3.45 -15.36 8.20
C LEU A 9 -4.32 -15.41 9.47
N GLN A 10 -4.19 -14.41 10.36
CA GLN A 10 -4.83 -14.36 11.68
C GLN A 10 -4.54 -15.62 12.53
N ASP A 11 -3.33 -16.18 12.39
CA ASP A 11 -2.95 -17.44 12.99
C ASP A 11 -2.28 -17.28 14.36
N ASP A 12 -1.32 -16.36 14.50
CA ASP A 12 -0.53 -16.15 15.72
C ASP A 12 -0.33 -14.66 16.03
N MET A 13 -1.15 -14.13 16.94
CA MET A 13 -1.10 -12.74 17.38
C MET A 13 0.21 -12.41 18.09
N ASP A 14 0.73 -13.32 18.90
CA ASP A 14 1.93 -13.07 19.69
C ASP A 14 3.17 -13.05 18.78
N ALA A 15 3.21 -13.90 17.76
CA ALA A 15 4.23 -13.84 16.72
C ALA A 15 4.14 -12.53 15.91
N ALA A 16 2.93 -12.12 15.48
CA ALA A 16 2.74 -10.86 14.78
C ALA A 16 3.29 -9.68 15.59
N LEU A 17 2.93 -9.59 16.87
CA LEU A 17 3.40 -8.54 17.78
C LEU A 17 4.90 -8.62 18.05
N LYS A 18 5.47 -9.81 18.21
CA LYS A 18 6.91 -10.02 18.38
C LYS A 18 7.69 -9.38 17.23
N TYR A 19 7.33 -9.71 16.00
CA TYR A 19 8.03 -9.19 14.82
C TYR A 19 7.76 -7.70 14.56
N LEU A 20 6.58 -7.18 14.88
CA LEU A 20 6.29 -5.76 14.85
C LEU A 20 7.17 -5.00 15.87
N ASN A 21 7.21 -5.50 17.09
CA ASN A 21 7.93 -4.86 18.19
C ASN A 21 9.46 -4.93 18.05
N MET A 22 10.01 -5.88 17.31
CA MET A 22 11.45 -5.89 17.00
C MET A 22 11.88 -4.58 16.29
N THR A 23 11.09 -4.07 15.34
CA THR A 23 11.36 -2.78 14.68
C THR A 23 11.29 -1.64 15.69
N LYS A 24 10.25 -1.63 16.52
CA LYS A 24 10.04 -0.60 17.55
C LYS A 24 11.14 -0.58 18.61
N ILE A 25 11.62 -1.75 19.03
CA ILE A 25 12.77 -1.89 19.97
C ILE A 25 14.02 -1.25 19.35
N ARG A 26 14.32 -1.57 18.09
CA ARG A 26 15.47 -0.99 17.39
C ARG A 26 15.38 0.53 17.30
N ALA A 27 14.19 1.07 17.07
CA ALA A 27 13.92 2.50 16.99
C ALA A 27 13.84 3.20 18.36
N GLY A 28 13.91 2.46 19.48
CA GLY A 28 13.81 3.01 20.84
C GLY A 28 12.44 3.61 21.17
N ILE A 29 11.38 3.14 20.52
CA ILE A 29 10.02 3.64 20.73
C ILE A 29 9.14 2.66 21.49
N ARG A 30 8.01 3.16 22.03
CA ARG A 30 7.07 2.33 22.80
C ARG A 30 6.59 1.13 22.00
N LEU A 31 6.58 -0.03 22.66
CA LEU A 31 6.05 -1.26 22.11
C LEU A 31 4.54 -1.17 21.89
N TYR A 32 4.06 -1.93 20.91
CA TYR A 32 2.65 -2.07 20.63
C TYR A 32 2.08 -3.25 21.41
N ASP A 33 0.97 -3.01 22.08
CA ASP A 33 0.31 -4.00 22.93
C ASP A 33 -0.68 -4.86 22.11
N LYS A 34 -1.16 -5.94 22.72
CA LYS A 34 -2.14 -6.84 22.10
C LYS A 34 -3.48 -6.14 21.88
N HIS A 35 -3.96 -6.19 20.65
CA HIS A 35 -5.21 -5.62 20.20
C HIS A 35 -5.96 -6.56 19.24
N THR A 36 -7.06 -6.08 18.65
CA THR A 36 -7.72 -6.78 17.54
C THR A 36 -6.83 -6.87 16.32
N TRP A 37 -7.01 -7.91 15.50
CA TRP A 37 -6.28 -8.10 14.25
C TRP A 37 -6.30 -6.86 13.35
N LYS A 38 -7.46 -6.19 13.28
CA LYS A 38 -7.59 -4.95 12.52
C LYS A 38 -6.61 -3.87 12.99
N ARG A 39 -6.55 -3.63 14.31
CA ARG A 39 -5.64 -2.60 14.88
C ARG A 39 -4.17 -2.97 14.73
N VAL A 40 -3.84 -4.26 14.92
CA VAL A 40 -2.46 -4.73 14.71
C VAL A 40 -2.05 -4.56 13.25
N ARG A 41 -2.95 -4.86 12.30
CA ARG A 41 -2.72 -4.62 10.87
C ARG A 41 -2.48 -3.14 10.56
N GLU A 42 -3.31 -2.25 11.09
CA GLU A 42 -3.17 -0.80 10.91
C GLU A 42 -1.81 -0.30 11.44
N GLU A 43 -1.38 -0.80 12.60
CA GLU A 43 -0.07 -0.45 13.16
C GLU A 43 1.09 -1.01 12.34
N ILE A 44 1.00 -2.24 11.84
CA ILE A 44 2.01 -2.82 10.93
C ILE A 44 2.14 -1.97 9.67
N MET A 45 1.01 -1.54 9.08
CA MET A 45 0.99 -0.69 7.91
C MET A 45 1.61 0.68 8.19
N ALA A 46 1.33 1.26 9.35
CA ALA A 46 1.89 2.53 9.79
C ALA A 46 3.40 2.41 10.08
N GLU A 47 3.82 1.35 10.79
CA GLU A 47 5.23 1.10 11.10
C GLU A 47 6.06 0.91 9.83
N ARG A 48 5.51 0.17 8.87
CA ARG A 48 6.17 -0.03 7.57
C ARG A 48 6.35 1.30 6.82
N GLY A 49 5.37 2.21 6.90
CA GLY A 49 5.49 3.56 6.33
C GLY A 49 6.57 4.40 6.99
N ARG A 50 6.74 4.28 8.31
CA ARG A 50 7.80 4.98 9.08
C ARG A 50 9.17 4.40 8.76
N GLU A 51 9.28 3.08 8.78
CA GLU A 51 10.54 2.35 8.58
C GLU A 51 11.13 2.56 7.18
N LEU A 52 10.28 2.55 6.16
CA LEU A 52 10.68 2.69 4.76
C LEU A 52 10.46 4.11 4.21
N PHE A 53 10.44 5.10 5.11
CA PHE A 53 10.30 6.50 4.70
C PHE A 53 11.46 6.91 3.78
N GLY A 54 11.13 7.48 2.63
CA GLY A 54 12.11 7.90 1.63
C GLY A 54 12.62 6.79 0.69
N GLU A 55 12.22 5.53 0.89
CA GLU A 55 12.60 4.41 -0.01
C GLU A 55 11.62 4.23 -1.19
N PHE A 56 10.63 5.12 -1.34
CA PHE A 56 9.62 5.08 -2.40
C PHE A 56 8.76 3.81 -2.46
N GLN A 57 8.75 3.00 -1.41
CA GLN A 57 7.99 1.75 -1.32
C GLN A 57 6.50 1.96 -1.02
N ARG A 58 6.12 3.14 -0.51
CA ARG A 58 4.77 3.39 0.01
C ARG A 58 3.65 3.15 -1.01
N LYS A 59 3.84 3.58 -2.26
CA LYS A 59 2.85 3.36 -3.33
C LYS A 59 2.59 1.87 -3.54
N PHE A 60 3.65 1.08 -3.66
CA PHE A 60 3.55 -0.37 -3.88
C PHE A 60 2.85 -1.08 -2.72
N ASP A 61 3.14 -0.69 -1.49
CA ASP A 61 2.47 -1.22 -0.31
C ASP A 61 0.97 -0.89 -0.31
N LEU A 62 0.59 0.37 -0.58
CA LEU A 62 -0.79 0.79 -0.63
C LEU A 62 -1.58 0.11 -1.76
N VAL A 63 -0.96 -0.08 -2.94
CA VAL A 63 -1.55 -0.83 -4.04
C VAL A 63 -1.77 -2.29 -3.66
N ARG A 64 -0.76 -2.93 -3.08
CA ARG A 64 -0.81 -4.33 -2.63
C ARG A 64 -1.89 -4.56 -1.55
N TRP A 65 -2.11 -3.57 -0.68
CA TRP A 65 -3.15 -3.62 0.34
C TRP A 65 -4.54 -3.23 -0.16
N GLY A 66 -4.67 -2.80 -1.41
CA GLY A 66 -5.93 -2.35 -2.01
C GLY A 66 -6.45 -1.02 -1.46
N THR A 67 -5.60 -0.23 -0.81
CA THR A 67 -5.99 1.02 -0.13
C THR A 67 -5.35 2.27 -0.75
N TRP A 68 -4.73 2.12 -1.93
CA TRP A 68 -3.94 3.19 -2.51
C TRP A 68 -4.76 4.45 -2.82
N TYR A 69 -5.93 4.31 -3.44
CA TYR A 69 -6.74 5.46 -3.85
C TYR A 69 -7.25 6.22 -2.62
N GLU A 70 -7.97 5.55 -1.73
CA GLU A 70 -8.58 6.19 -0.55
C GLU A 70 -7.54 6.82 0.37
N ARG A 71 -6.40 6.14 0.57
CA ARG A 71 -5.33 6.67 1.40
C ARG A 71 -4.64 7.87 0.76
N THR A 72 -4.36 7.81 -0.55
CA THR A 72 -3.72 8.92 -1.24
C THR A 72 -4.65 10.13 -1.31
N GLU A 73 -5.94 9.93 -1.59
CA GLU A 73 -6.93 11.01 -1.60
C GLU A 73 -7.10 11.64 -0.21
N SER A 74 -7.25 10.84 0.84
CA SER A 74 -7.51 11.33 2.20
C SER A 74 -6.28 11.96 2.87
N GLU A 75 -5.09 11.40 2.65
CA GLU A 75 -3.86 11.81 3.34
C GLU A 75 -3.09 12.92 2.61
N THR A 76 -3.34 13.13 1.30
CA THR A 76 -2.65 14.20 0.57
C THR A 76 -3.14 15.59 0.97
N ARG A 77 -2.20 16.51 1.12
CA ARG A 77 -2.47 17.93 1.35
C ARG A 77 -2.53 18.74 0.06
N SER A 78 -2.10 18.17 -1.06
CA SER A 78 -2.09 18.84 -2.36
C SER A 78 -3.47 18.83 -2.99
N VAL A 79 -4.03 20.01 -3.22
CA VAL A 79 -5.32 20.18 -3.93
C VAL A 79 -5.21 19.62 -5.35
N ALA A 80 -4.11 19.88 -6.05
CA ALA A 80 -3.90 19.37 -7.41
C ALA A 80 -3.89 17.85 -7.47
N LEU A 81 -3.30 17.16 -6.47
CA LEU A 81 -3.35 15.70 -6.41
C LEU A 81 -4.76 15.20 -6.14
N LYS A 82 -5.50 15.82 -5.20
CA LYS A 82 -6.89 15.43 -4.92
C LYS A 82 -7.80 15.54 -6.14
N THR A 83 -7.58 16.58 -6.95
CA THR A 83 -8.40 16.83 -8.14
C THR A 83 -8.08 15.87 -9.28
N ASN A 84 -6.82 15.46 -9.42
CA ASN A 84 -6.33 14.73 -10.60
C ASN A 84 -6.09 13.24 -10.36
N ILE A 85 -6.18 12.77 -9.11
CA ILE A 85 -5.98 11.35 -8.82
C ILE A 85 -7.22 10.54 -9.21
N LEU A 86 -7.00 9.42 -9.89
CA LEU A 86 -8.03 8.49 -10.31
C LEU A 86 -7.68 7.07 -9.83
N PRO A 87 -8.66 6.19 -9.59
CA PRO A 87 -8.41 4.81 -9.16
C PRO A 87 -7.46 4.03 -10.08
N CYS A 88 -7.50 4.29 -11.41
CA CYS A 88 -6.62 3.65 -12.39
C CYS A 88 -5.14 4.00 -12.20
N HIS A 89 -4.81 5.15 -11.57
CA HIS A 89 -3.42 5.56 -11.32
C HIS A 89 -2.67 4.68 -10.30
N ARG A 90 -3.33 3.68 -9.74
CA ARG A 90 -2.66 2.63 -8.94
C ARG A 90 -1.60 1.90 -9.75
N TYR A 91 -1.84 1.68 -11.04
CA TYR A 91 -0.86 1.15 -11.99
C TYR A 91 -0.44 2.24 -12.98
N TYR A 92 0.63 2.02 -13.70
CA TYR A 92 1.01 2.84 -14.84
C TYR A 92 0.33 2.31 -16.10
N PRO A 93 -0.09 3.19 -17.05
CA PRO A 93 -0.63 2.72 -18.31
C PRO A 93 0.43 1.95 -19.10
N ILE A 94 -0.01 0.94 -19.83
CA ILE A 94 0.85 0.17 -20.72
C ILE A 94 1.12 1.03 -21.95
N PRO A 95 2.40 1.22 -22.35
CA PRO A 95 2.72 1.98 -23.54
C PRO A 95 2.00 1.44 -24.79
N ALA A 96 1.45 2.32 -25.63
CA ALA A 96 0.66 1.93 -26.80
C ALA A 96 1.42 0.96 -27.75
N VAL A 97 2.74 1.14 -27.87
CA VAL A 97 3.60 0.23 -28.65
C VAL A 97 3.56 -1.20 -28.09
N GLN A 98 3.56 -1.36 -26.77
CA GLN A 98 3.49 -2.69 -26.13
C GLN A 98 2.10 -3.32 -26.29
N VAL A 99 1.04 -2.52 -26.22
CA VAL A 99 -0.31 -2.98 -26.52
C VAL A 99 -0.40 -3.53 -27.95
N ALA A 100 0.09 -2.78 -28.92
CA ALA A 100 0.12 -3.21 -30.33
C ALA A 100 0.98 -4.48 -30.55
N TYR A 101 2.17 -4.55 -29.96
CA TYR A 101 3.04 -5.74 -30.08
C TYR A 101 2.44 -6.99 -29.44
N SER A 102 1.60 -6.85 -28.42
CA SER A 102 0.89 -7.98 -27.81
C SER A 102 -0.27 -8.52 -28.67
N GLY A 103 -0.53 -7.93 -29.84
CA GLY A 103 -1.72 -8.23 -30.64
C GLY A 103 -3.02 -7.84 -29.90
N TYR A 104 -2.95 -6.78 -29.10
CA TYR A 104 -4.05 -6.30 -28.23
C TYR A 104 -4.49 -7.29 -27.13
N ALA A 105 -3.61 -8.25 -26.78
CA ALA A 105 -3.83 -9.09 -25.59
C ALA A 105 -3.70 -8.32 -24.28
N LEU A 106 -2.93 -7.22 -24.29
CA LEU A 106 -2.83 -6.23 -23.22
C LEU A 106 -3.71 -5.03 -23.57
N ASP A 107 -4.34 -4.41 -22.58
CA ASP A 107 -5.17 -3.23 -22.77
C ASP A 107 -5.05 -2.24 -21.60
N ASN A 108 -5.55 -1.02 -21.81
CA ASN A 108 -5.64 0.05 -20.83
C ASN A 108 -7.09 0.41 -20.47
N LYS A 109 -8.03 -0.53 -20.51
CA LYS A 109 -9.46 -0.27 -20.30
C LYS A 109 -9.76 0.47 -19.00
N GLU A 110 -8.98 0.25 -17.93
CA GLU A 110 -9.14 1.05 -16.70
C GLU A 110 -8.89 2.54 -16.91
N TYR A 111 -7.97 2.90 -17.80
CA TYR A 111 -7.69 4.30 -18.13
C TYR A 111 -8.75 4.88 -19.08
N GLU A 112 -9.17 4.12 -20.06
CA GLU A 112 -10.17 4.52 -21.07
C GLU A 112 -11.49 4.91 -20.44
N GLN A 113 -11.95 4.18 -19.38
CA GLN A 113 -13.19 4.50 -18.66
C GLN A 113 -13.17 5.86 -17.97
N TYR A 114 -12.00 6.44 -17.71
CA TYR A 114 -11.82 7.78 -17.13
C TYR A 114 -11.46 8.83 -18.19
N GLY A 115 -11.50 8.48 -19.49
CA GLY A 115 -11.17 9.38 -20.59
C GLY A 115 -9.69 9.75 -20.67
N VAL A 116 -8.81 8.98 -20.06
CA VAL A 116 -7.35 9.15 -20.10
C VAL A 116 -6.81 8.22 -21.19
N GLN A 117 -6.17 8.80 -22.21
CA GLN A 117 -5.52 8.08 -23.32
C GLN A 117 -4.01 7.99 -23.13
#